data_87353547879d5a7e77cf122657645d8b
#
_entry.id   87353547879d5a7e77cf122657645d8b
#
_cell.length_a   1.000
_cell.length_b   1.000
_cell.length_c   1.000
_cell.angle_alpha   90.00
_cell.angle_beta   90.00
_cell.angle_gamma   90.00
#
_symmetry.space_group_name_H-M   'P 1'
#
loop_
_entity.id
_entity.type
_entity.pdbx_description
1 polymer ?
#
loop_
_entity_poly.entity_id
_entity_poly.type
_entity_poly.pdbx_seq_one_letter_code
_entity_poly.pdbx_strand_id
1 'polypeptide(L)'
;MFASQLFDLSGKIAVITGASSGLGQGAATVLAAHGAQVVAIARREEKLNSWSASAQGETSILAADLSDRSALADIAAEASRPFGTPNILINAAGINTRQPADDVTDAQWDLTQNLNVAAPFFLAKALVPGMRAKGWGRIINYASLQSRRAFANGISYGVSKGAVEQMTRAMAEAWSCDGIT
;
A
#
# COMPACT_ATOMS: atom_id res chain seq x y z
N MET A 1 30.10 10.60 -0.06
CA MET A 1 28.86 10.00 0.50
C MET A 1 28.99 8.51 0.25
N PHE A 2 29.03 7.68 1.31
CA PHE A 2 29.14 6.23 1.15
C PHE A 2 27.83 5.66 0.62
N ALA A 3 27.89 4.60 -0.18
CA ALA A 3 26.69 3.98 -0.79
C ALA A 3 25.61 3.60 0.24
N SER A 4 26.02 3.24 1.46
CA SER A 4 25.10 2.95 2.58
C SER A 4 24.25 4.14 3.00
N GLN A 5 24.70 5.38 2.79
CA GLN A 5 23.94 6.58 3.14
C GLN A 5 22.89 6.97 2.09
N LEU A 6 23.01 6.49 0.85
CA LEU A 6 22.05 6.78 -0.22
C LEU A 6 20.71 6.09 0.00
N PHE A 7 20.69 4.99 0.72
CA PHE A 7 19.48 4.16 0.97
C PHE A 7 19.09 4.17 2.45
N ASP A 8 19.65 5.06 3.26
CA ASP A 8 19.31 5.20 4.67
C ASP A 8 17.89 5.78 4.80
N LEU A 9 17.02 5.04 5.48
CA LEU A 9 15.65 5.41 5.80
C LEU A 9 15.45 5.70 7.30
N SER A 10 16.53 5.92 8.04
CA SER A 10 16.44 6.28 9.45
C SER A 10 15.53 7.49 9.67
N GLY A 11 14.63 7.41 10.63
CA GLY A 11 13.61 8.43 10.90
C GLY A 11 12.44 8.48 9.91
N LYS A 12 12.35 7.51 8.97
CA LYS A 12 11.17 7.34 8.11
C LYS A 12 10.23 6.31 8.71
N ILE A 13 8.92 6.58 8.59
CA ILE A 13 7.85 5.68 9.01
C ILE A 13 7.12 5.22 7.75
N ALA A 14 7.10 3.92 7.52
CA ALA A 14 6.51 3.32 6.33
C ALA A 14 5.31 2.45 6.69
N VAL A 15 4.19 2.66 6.02
CA VAL A 15 3.02 1.78 6.04
C VAL A 15 3.02 0.96 4.76
N ILE A 16 2.98 -0.36 4.89
CA ILE A 16 2.97 -1.29 3.76
C ILE A 16 1.73 -2.17 3.82
N THR A 17 0.88 -2.09 2.82
CA THR A 17 -0.30 -2.97 2.69
C THR A 17 0.05 -4.25 1.93
N GLY A 18 -0.69 -5.33 2.18
CA GLY A 18 -0.42 -6.63 1.58
C GLY A 18 0.88 -7.27 2.07
N ALA A 19 1.37 -6.86 3.25
CA ALA A 19 2.69 -7.21 3.76
C ALA A 19 2.83 -8.67 4.27
N SER A 20 1.76 -9.48 4.25
CA SER A 20 1.82 -10.88 4.70
C SER A 20 2.43 -11.85 3.70
N SER A 21 2.80 -11.42 2.49
CA SER A 21 3.45 -12.25 1.46
C SER A 21 3.93 -11.44 0.26
N GLY A 22 4.77 -12.05 -0.59
CA GLY A 22 5.14 -11.54 -1.92
C GLY A 22 5.77 -10.16 -1.91
N LEU A 23 5.33 -9.29 -2.84
CA LEU A 23 5.92 -7.96 -3.03
C LEU A 23 5.78 -7.05 -1.82
N GLY A 24 4.62 -7.08 -1.14
CA GLY A 24 4.41 -6.27 0.06
C GLY A 24 5.32 -6.69 1.21
N GLN A 25 5.47 -8.00 1.45
CA GLN A 25 6.41 -8.52 2.46
C GLN A 25 7.86 -8.20 2.10
N GLY A 26 8.24 -8.35 0.83
CA GLY A 26 9.58 -7.99 0.36
C GLY A 26 9.89 -6.51 0.56
N ALA A 27 8.95 -5.63 0.23
CA ALA A 27 9.09 -4.19 0.47
C ALA A 27 9.24 -3.88 1.97
N ALA A 28 8.40 -4.47 2.81
CA ALA A 28 8.46 -4.29 4.26
C ALA A 28 9.83 -4.72 4.83
N THR A 29 10.34 -5.86 4.38
CA THR A 29 11.66 -6.38 4.78
C THR A 29 12.80 -5.43 4.38
N VAL A 30 12.78 -4.95 3.14
CA VAL A 30 13.84 -4.06 2.63
C VAL A 30 13.80 -2.71 3.36
N LEU A 31 12.63 -2.10 3.53
CA LEU A 31 12.54 -0.80 4.20
C LEU A 31 12.97 -0.89 5.67
N ALA A 32 12.57 -1.95 6.38
CA ALA A 32 12.99 -2.18 7.78
C ALA A 32 14.51 -2.36 7.88
N ALA A 33 15.12 -3.16 7.00
CA ALA A 33 16.56 -3.38 6.96
C ALA A 33 17.37 -2.10 6.62
N HIS A 34 16.74 -1.12 5.96
CA HIS A 34 17.32 0.19 5.70
C HIS A 34 17.01 1.27 6.75
N GLY A 35 16.49 0.87 7.91
CA GLY A 35 16.29 1.75 9.07
C GLY A 35 14.93 2.43 9.16
N ALA A 36 13.98 2.13 8.28
CA ALA A 36 12.61 2.62 8.43
C ALA A 36 11.88 1.90 9.57
N GLN A 37 11.06 2.64 10.31
CA GLN A 37 10.04 2.08 11.18
C GLN A 37 8.87 1.60 10.32
N VAL A 38 8.54 0.30 10.35
CA VAL A 38 7.60 -0.30 9.41
C VAL A 38 6.33 -0.77 10.09
N VAL A 39 5.17 -0.31 9.61
CA VAL A 39 3.85 -0.84 9.96
C VAL A 39 3.34 -1.72 8.81
N ALA A 40 3.28 -3.01 9.04
CA ALA A 40 2.87 -4.01 8.06
C ALA A 40 1.37 -4.33 8.20
N ILE A 41 0.58 -4.10 7.15
CA ILE A 41 -0.87 -4.30 7.16
C ILE A 41 -1.27 -5.45 6.23
N ALA A 42 -2.03 -6.41 6.75
CA ALA A 42 -2.69 -7.47 5.98
C ALA A 42 -3.74 -8.18 6.83
N ARG A 43 -4.54 -9.07 6.22
CA ARG A 43 -5.56 -9.86 6.94
C ARG A 43 -4.98 -11.01 7.77
N ARG A 44 -3.84 -11.58 7.34
CA ARG A 44 -3.26 -12.78 7.93
C ARG A 44 -2.29 -12.41 9.06
N GLU A 45 -2.83 -12.29 10.27
CA GLU A 45 -2.09 -11.86 11.45
C GLU A 45 -0.90 -12.76 11.78
N GLU A 46 -1.09 -14.09 11.75
CA GLU A 46 -0.01 -15.07 12.01
C GLU A 46 1.20 -14.87 11.07
N LYS A 47 0.93 -14.55 9.78
CA LYS A 47 2.01 -14.30 8.83
C LYS A 47 2.71 -12.97 9.07
N LEU A 48 1.97 -11.96 9.52
CA LEU A 48 2.56 -10.68 9.91
C LEU A 48 3.43 -10.84 11.16
N ASN A 49 2.95 -11.56 12.17
CA ASN A 49 3.72 -11.86 13.38
C ASN A 49 5.01 -12.62 13.06
N SER A 50 4.92 -13.68 12.24
CA SER A 50 6.09 -14.45 11.81
C SER A 50 7.11 -13.60 11.05
N TRP A 51 6.66 -12.70 10.17
CA TRP A 51 7.52 -11.78 9.46
C TRP A 51 8.18 -10.78 10.43
N SER A 52 7.39 -10.14 11.30
CA SER A 52 7.87 -9.14 12.25
C SER A 52 8.94 -9.70 13.20
N ALA A 53 8.75 -10.93 13.68
CA ALA A 53 9.71 -11.62 14.54
C ALA A 53 11.06 -11.90 13.86
N SER A 54 11.10 -11.99 12.53
CA SER A 54 12.32 -12.22 11.74
C SER A 54 12.90 -10.97 11.08
N ALA A 55 12.16 -9.87 11.07
CA ALA A 55 12.57 -8.64 10.41
C ALA A 55 13.70 -7.94 11.18
N GLN A 56 14.58 -7.29 10.44
CA GLN A 56 15.58 -6.37 11.01
C GLN A 56 14.95 -4.98 11.17
N GLY A 57 15.20 -4.32 12.31
CA GLY A 57 14.69 -2.97 12.56
C GLY A 57 13.38 -2.93 13.35
N GLU A 58 12.80 -1.74 13.45
CA GLU A 58 11.59 -1.49 14.22
C GLU A 58 10.35 -1.79 13.39
N THR A 59 9.54 -2.75 13.83
CA THR A 59 8.35 -3.17 13.11
C THR A 59 7.12 -3.23 14.02
N SER A 60 5.96 -2.95 13.44
CA SER A 60 4.64 -3.17 14.02
C SER A 60 3.74 -3.82 12.99
N ILE A 61 2.72 -4.51 13.45
CA ILE A 61 1.74 -5.16 12.57
C ILE A 61 0.34 -4.62 12.83
N LEU A 62 -0.50 -4.66 11.79
CA LEU A 62 -1.91 -4.37 11.89
C LEU A 62 -2.70 -5.38 11.06
N ALA A 63 -3.45 -6.26 11.73
CA ALA A 63 -4.35 -7.18 11.05
C ALA A 63 -5.63 -6.44 10.66
N ALA A 64 -5.84 -6.24 9.35
CA ALA A 64 -7.00 -5.50 8.85
C ALA A 64 -7.45 -5.96 7.46
N ASP A 65 -8.74 -5.85 7.18
CA ASP A 65 -9.31 -6.03 5.84
C ASP A 65 -9.49 -4.67 5.16
N LEU A 66 -8.69 -4.44 4.13
CA LEU A 66 -8.69 -3.21 3.36
C LEU A 66 -9.81 -3.16 2.30
N SER A 67 -10.58 -4.21 2.11
CA SER A 67 -11.74 -4.20 1.22
C SER A 67 -12.97 -3.54 1.84
N ASP A 68 -13.00 -3.38 3.16
CA ASP A 68 -13.99 -2.57 3.86
C ASP A 68 -13.62 -1.09 3.78
N ARG A 69 -14.27 -0.41 2.85
CA ARG A 69 -14.03 1.02 2.61
C ARG A 69 -14.36 1.90 3.82
N SER A 70 -15.32 1.51 4.65
CA SER A 70 -15.72 2.29 5.82
C SER A 70 -14.66 2.30 6.92
N ALA A 71 -13.84 1.25 7.00
CA ALA A 71 -12.78 1.10 8.00
C ALA A 71 -11.45 1.79 7.63
N LEU A 72 -11.27 2.25 6.38
CA LEU A 72 -9.96 2.71 5.91
C LEU A 72 -9.40 3.93 6.67
N ALA A 73 -10.26 4.84 7.12
CA ALA A 73 -9.84 5.99 7.92
C ALA A 73 -9.30 5.56 9.29
N ASP A 74 -10.00 4.64 9.93
CA ASP A 74 -9.61 4.09 11.24
C ASP A 74 -8.33 3.25 11.11
N ILE A 75 -8.21 2.45 10.05
CA ILE A 75 -6.97 1.69 9.75
C ILE A 75 -5.77 2.63 9.58
N ALA A 76 -5.93 3.75 8.88
CA ALA A 76 -4.86 4.74 8.73
C ALA A 76 -4.48 5.39 10.07
N ALA A 77 -5.46 5.68 10.93
CA ALA A 77 -5.24 6.20 12.26
C ALA A 77 -4.50 5.17 13.15
N GLU A 78 -4.95 3.91 13.16
CA GLU A 78 -4.29 2.82 13.88
C GLU A 78 -2.85 2.60 13.40
N ALA A 79 -2.62 2.63 12.08
CA ALA A 79 -1.28 2.50 11.51
C ALA A 79 -0.33 3.64 11.92
N SER A 80 -0.87 4.76 12.35
CA SER A 80 -0.08 5.91 12.83
C SER A 80 0.27 5.85 14.32
N ARG A 81 -0.30 4.91 15.10
CA ARG A 81 -0.09 4.84 16.56
C ARG A 81 1.31 4.37 16.98
N PRO A 82 1.89 3.33 16.37
CA PRO A 82 3.14 2.77 16.89
C PRO A 82 4.32 3.74 16.84
N PHE A 83 4.46 4.46 15.72
CA PHE A 83 5.65 5.27 15.43
C PHE A 83 5.34 6.73 15.12
N GLY A 84 4.06 7.11 15.14
CA GLY A 84 3.60 8.42 14.71
C GLY A 84 3.23 8.48 13.23
N THR A 85 3.12 9.69 12.69
CA THR A 85 2.59 9.93 11.35
C THR A 85 3.47 9.33 10.25
N PRO A 86 2.97 8.37 9.46
CA PRO A 86 3.70 7.79 8.33
C PRO A 86 4.05 8.83 7.27
N ASN A 87 5.20 8.64 6.63
CA ASN A 87 5.64 9.47 5.52
C ASN A 87 6.00 8.65 4.27
N ILE A 88 5.89 7.32 4.37
CA ILE A 88 5.94 6.41 3.22
C ILE A 88 4.69 5.51 3.26
N LEU A 89 4.01 5.39 2.14
CA LEU A 89 2.89 4.45 1.95
C LEU A 89 3.18 3.56 0.74
N ILE A 90 3.21 2.25 0.95
CA ILE A 90 3.30 1.28 -0.14
C ILE A 90 2.00 0.48 -0.23
N ASN A 91 1.25 0.70 -1.29
CA ASN A 91 0.01 0.02 -1.59
C ASN A 91 0.30 -1.24 -2.44
N ALA A 92 0.58 -2.37 -1.75
CA ALA A 92 0.83 -3.66 -2.39
C ALA A 92 -0.29 -4.68 -2.17
N ALA A 93 -1.32 -4.36 -1.36
CA ALA A 93 -2.51 -5.19 -1.26
C ALA A 93 -3.27 -5.22 -2.60
N GLY A 94 -3.75 -6.39 -2.96
CA GLY A 94 -4.54 -6.54 -4.18
C GLY A 94 -4.94 -8.00 -4.43
N ILE A 95 -5.99 -8.16 -5.21
CA ILE A 95 -6.50 -9.47 -5.65
C ILE A 95 -6.70 -9.49 -7.16
N ASN A 96 -6.68 -10.69 -7.72
CA ASN A 96 -7.11 -10.99 -9.08
C ASN A 96 -7.98 -12.26 -9.04
N THR A 97 -9.27 -12.12 -9.23
CA THR A 97 -10.24 -13.21 -9.13
C THR A 97 -10.20 -14.17 -10.33
N ARG A 98 -9.65 -13.75 -11.45
CA ARG A 98 -9.45 -14.54 -12.68
C ARG A 98 -10.70 -15.28 -13.13
N GLN A 99 -11.67 -14.51 -13.62
CA GLN A 99 -12.95 -15.05 -14.10
C GLN A 99 -13.19 -14.68 -15.55
N PRO A 100 -13.86 -15.55 -16.34
CA PRO A 100 -14.43 -15.15 -17.62
C PRO A 100 -15.31 -13.91 -17.45
N ALA A 101 -15.37 -13.06 -18.48
CA ALA A 101 -16.10 -11.80 -18.40
C ALA A 101 -17.58 -11.98 -18.02
N ASP A 102 -18.20 -13.01 -18.60
CA ASP A 102 -19.63 -13.30 -18.40
C ASP A 102 -19.95 -13.89 -17.01
N ASP A 103 -18.92 -14.36 -16.28
CA ASP A 103 -19.06 -14.95 -14.94
C ASP A 103 -18.72 -13.96 -13.81
N VAL A 104 -18.34 -12.73 -14.14
CA VAL A 104 -18.01 -11.71 -13.13
C VAL A 104 -19.29 -11.26 -12.43
N THR A 105 -19.36 -11.54 -11.13
CA THR A 105 -20.46 -11.05 -10.29
C THR A 105 -20.18 -9.65 -9.73
N ASP A 106 -21.25 -8.91 -9.40
CA ASP A 106 -21.15 -7.59 -8.77
C ASP A 106 -20.27 -7.64 -7.50
N ALA A 107 -20.49 -8.65 -6.65
CA ALA A 107 -19.71 -8.80 -5.40
C ALA A 107 -18.20 -8.97 -5.65
N GLN A 108 -17.82 -9.71 -6.68
CA GLN A 108 -16.41 -9.92 -7.02
C GLN A 108 -15.79 -8.71 -7.70
N TRP A 109 -16.58 -8.02 -8.52
CA TRP A 109 -16.19 -6.73 -9.07
C TRP A 109 -15.95 -5.71 -7.96
N ASP A 110 -16.91 -5.53 -7.06
CA ASP A 110 -16.84 -4.59 -5.96
C ASP A 110 -15.67 -4.89 -5.02
N LEU A 111 -15.47 -6.16 -4.65
CA LEU A 111 -14.32 -6.59 -3.86
C LEU A 111 -12.99 -6.21 -4.53
N THR A 112 -12.89 -6.43 -5.85
CA THR A 112 -11.68 -6.10 -6.61
C THR A 112 -11.46 -4.57 -6.66
N GLN A 113 -12.50 -3.78 -6.96
CA GLN A 113 -12.36 -2.33 -7.02
C GLN A 113 -12.11 -1.73 -5.63
N ASN A 114 -12.79 -2.21 -4.60
CA ASN A 114 -12.58 -1.73 -3.23
C ASN A 114 -11.14 -1.98 -2.76
N LEU A 115 -10.63 -3.19 -2.92
CA LEU A 115 -9.28 -3.52 -2.44
C LEU A 115 -8.19 -2.91 -3.32
N ASN A 116 -8.33 -2.99 -4.66
CA ASN A 116 -7.24 -2.60 -5.56
C ASN A 116 -7.21 -1.09 -5.88
N VAL A 117 -8.34 -0.39 -5.77
CA VAL A 117 -8.47 1.03 -6.17
C VAL A 117 -8.85 1.90 -4.98
N ALA A 118 -9.97 1.61 -4.31
CA ALA A 118 -10.45 2.46 -3.23
C ALA A 118 -9.49 2.46 -2.03
N ALA A 119 -9.00 1.30 -1.59
CA ALA A 119 -8.10 1.21 -0.45
C ALA A 119 -6.81 2.05 -0.64
N PRO A 120 -6.04 1.94 -1.75
CA PRO A 120 -4.88 2.81 -1.99
C PRO A 120 -5.19 4.30 -1.93
N PHE A 121 -6.30 4.72 -2.52
CA PHE A 121 -6.68 6.13 -2.52
C PHE A 121 -7.05 6.64 -1.13
N PHE A 122 -7.95 5.95 -0.42
CA PHE A 122 -8.46 6.44 0.86
C PHE A 122 -7.41 6.35 1.97
N LEU A 123 -6.52 5.35 1.96
CA LEU A 123 -5.37 5.31 2.85
C LEU A 123 -4.42 6.49 2.56
N ALA A 124 -4.08 6.74 1.30
CA ALA A 124 -3.26 7.88 0.92
C ALA A 124 -3.91 9.20 1.38
N LYS A 125 -5.21 9.39 1.08
CA LYS A 125 -5.97 10.58 1.49
C LYS A 125 -5.92 10.81 3.00
N ALA A 126 -5.99 9.74 3.80
CA ALA A 126 -5.95 9.83 5.27
C ALA A 126 -4.54 10.19 5.80
N LEU A 127 -3.46 9.72 5.13
CA LEU A 127 -2.08 9.96 5.55
C LEU A 127 -1.45 11.24 5.01
N VAL A 128 -1.93 11.74 3.87
CA VAL A 128 -1.42 12.96 3.19
C VAL A 128 -1.36 14.19 4.09
N PRO A 129 -2.36 14.50 4.95
CA PRO A 129 -2.24 15.66 5.83
C PRO A 129 -0.98 15.66 6.69
N GLY A 130 -0.59 14.50 7.20
CA GLY A 130 0.64 14.35 7.97
C GLY A 130 1.92 14.43 7.13
N MET A 131 1.90 13.91 5.91
CA MET A 131 3.00 14.07 4.95
C MET A 131 3.17 15.54 4.57
N ARG A 132 2.06 16.24 4.30
CA ARG A 132 2.03 17.67 3.98
C ARG A 132 2.62 18.51 5.12
N ALA A 133 2.25 18.23 6.37
CA ALA A 133 2.79 18.94 7.54
C ALA A 133 4.32 18.78 7.69
N LYS A 134 4.89 17.68 7.15
CA LYS A 134 6.34 17.42 7.12
C LYS A 134 7.02 17.92 5.84
N GLY A 135 6.26 18.42 4.84
CA GLY A 135 6.75 18.81 3.53
C GLY A 135 7.42 17.67 2.76
N TRP A 136 7.11 16.41 3.11
CA TRP A 136 7.73 15.23 2.50
C TRP A 136 6.83 14.00 2.62
N GLY A 137 6.66 13.28 1.52
CA GLY A 137 5.95 12.00 1.47
C GLY A 137 6.29 11.17 0.24
N ARG A 138 6.13 9.84 0.36
CA ARG A 138 6.30 8.91 -0.76
C ARG A 138 5.14 7.93 -0.79
N ILE A 139 4.42 7.88 -1.90
CA ILE A 139 3.30 6.96 -2.11
C ILE A 139 3.63 6.08 -3.30
N ILE A 140 3.75 4.78 -3.06
CA ILE A 140 4.08 3.79 -4.08
C ILE A 140 2.88 2.87 -4.28
N ASN A 141 2.31 2.89 -5.47
CA ASN A 141 1.18 2.05 -5.85
C ASN A 141 1.64 0.92 -6.79
N TYR A 142 1.35 -0.33 -6.44
CA TYR A 142 1.64 -1.45 -7.32
C TYR A 142 0.59 -1.55 -8.42
N ALA A 143 0.95 -1.13 -9.62
CA ALA A 143 0.18 -1.33 -10.84
C ALA A 143 0.42 -2.75 -11.41
N SER A 144 0.25 -2.95 -12.71
CA SER A 144 0.45 -4.24 -13.38
C SER A 144 0.70 -4.01 -14.85
N LEU A 145 1.26 -5.02 -15.52
CA LEU A 145 1.25 -5.08 -16.97
C LEU A 145 -0.20 -5.03 -17.52
N GLN A 146 -1.18 -5.52 -16.75
CA GLN A 146 -2.60 -5.42 -17.08
C GLN A 146 -3.18 -4.00 -17.01
N SER A 147 -2.44 -3.01 -16.55
CA SER A 147 -2.83 -1.60 -16.73
C SER A 147 -2.89 -1.18 -18.20
N ARG A 148 -2.14 -1.87 -19.07
CA ARG A 148 -1.97 -1.52 -20.49
C ARG A 148 -2.22 -2.67 -21.46
N ARG A 149 -2.30 -3.91 -20.98
CA ARG A 149 -2.54 -5.11 -21.80
C ARG A 149 -3.68 -5.93 -21.23
N ALA A 150 -4.56 -6.42 -22.07
CA ALA A 150 -5.58 -7.37 -21.69
C ALA A 150 -5.01 -8.79 -21.59
N PHE A 151 -5.50 -9.52 -20.60
CA PHE A 151 -5.23 -10.95 -20.42
C PHE A 151 -6.55 -11.69 -20.20
N ALA A 152 -6.59 -12.95 -20.60
CA ALA A 152 -7.77 -13.77 -20.38
C ALA A 152 -8.17 -13.81 -18.91
N ASN A 153 -9.46 -13.76 -18.65
CA ASN A 153 -10.06 -13.84 -17.31
C ASN A 153 -9.58 -12.74 -16.34
N GLY A 154 -9.22 -11.58 -16.86
CA GLY A 154 -8.62 -10.50 -16.06
C GLY A 154 -9.37 -9.17 -16.10
N ILE A 155 -10.67 -9.14 -16.47
CA ILE A 155 -11.37 -7.87 -16.72
C ILE A 155 -11.41 -6.97 -15.46
N SER A 156 -11.90 -7.47 -14.33
CA SER A 156 -11.99 -6.68 -13.09
C SER A 156 -10.61 -6.20 -12.60
N TYR A 157 -9.61 -7.09 -12.69
CA TYR A 157 -8.25 -6.78 -12.30
C TYR A 157 -7.59 -5.78 -13.25
N GLY A 158 -7.71 -5.99 -14.56
CA GLY A 158 -7.16 -5.08 -15.58
C GLY A 158 -7.72 -3.67 -15.43
N VAL A 159 -9.04 -3.54 -15.27
CA VAL A 159 -9.71 -2.26 -14.99
C VAL A 159 -9.14 -1.63 -13.72
N SER A 160 -9.04 -2.39 -12.62
CA SER A 160 -8.51 -1.87 -11.37
C SER A 160 -7.06 -1.37 -11.49
N LYS A 161 -6.21 -2.08 -12.25
CA LYS A 161 -4.80 -1.71 -12.42
C LYS A 161 -4.60 -0.56 -13.41
N GLY A 162 -5.48 -0.41 -14.41
CA GLY A 162 -5.58 0.81 -15.24
C GLY A 162 -5.98 2.02 -14.40
N ALA A 163 -6.97 1.84 -13.51
CA ALA A 163 -7.37 2.87 -12.56
C ALA A 163 -6.22 3.28 -11.61
N VAL A 164 -5.45 2.33 -11.08
CA VAL A 164 -4.28 2.61 -10.22
C VAL A 164 -3.23 3.45 -10.96
N GLU A 165 -2.95 3.17 -12.23
CA GLU A 165 -1.99 3.94 -13.03
C GLU A 165 -2.46 5.40 -13.19
N GLN A 166 -3.71 5.62 -13.55
CA GLN A 166 -4.26 6.97 -13.71
C GLN A 166 -4.42 7.69 -12.36
N MET A 167 -4.86 6.99 -11.33
CA MET A 167 -4.95 7.51 -9.98
C MET A 167 -3.59 8.00 -9.46
N THR A 168 -2.51 7.27 -9.75
CA THR A 168 -1.15 7.67 -9.35
C THR A 168 -0.74 9.00 -10.00
N ARG A 169 -1.06 9.21 -11.28
CA ARG A 169 -0.82 10.50 -11.96
C ARG A 169 -1.64 11.63 -11.33
N ALA A 170 -2.91 11.36 -11.04
CA ALA A 170 -3.80 12.35 -10.42
C ALA A 170 -3.34 12.72 -9.00
N MET A 171 -2.88 11.74 -8.21
CA MET A 171 -2.28 11.98 -6.89
C MET A 171 -1.00 12.82 -7.00
N ALA A 172 -0.15 12.54 -7.98
CA ALA A 172 1.07 13.32 -8.21
C ALA A 172 0.75 14.77 -8.57
N GLU A 173 -0.22 14.99 -9.44
CA GLU A 173 -0.68 16.34 -9.78
C GLU A 173 -1.20 17.09 -8.55
N ALA A 174 -2.02 16.42 -7.73
CA ALA A 174 -2.66 17.04 -6.57
C ALA A 174 -1.70 17.37 -5.42
N TRP A 175 -0.61 16.57 -5.23
CA TRP A 175 0.17 16.62 -3.99
C TRP A 175 1.68 16.86 -4.19
N SER A 176 2.19 16.94 -5.41
CA SER A 176 3.63 17.14 -5.64
C SER A 176 4.12 18.49 -5.14
N CYS A 177 3.30 19.54 -5.17
CA CYS A 177 3.63 20.85 -4.62
C CYS A 177 3.83 20.83 -3.09
N ASP A 178 3.29 19.83 -2.41
CA ASP A 178 3.46 19.59 -0.97
C ASP A 178 4.71 18.75 -0.64
N GLY A 179 5.57 18.44 -1.63
CA GLY A 179 6.73 17.56 -1.46
C GLY A 179 6.39 16.06 -1.39
N ILE A 180 5.17 15.68 -1.82
CA ILE A 180 4.69 14.29 -1.84
C ILE A 180 4.75 13.75 -3.28
N THR A 181 5.47 12.65 -3.48
CA THR A 181 5.63 12.02 -4.79
C THR A 181 5.15 10.58 -4.79
#